data_57ac583a772176ad24738c7d4ad9e578
#
_entry.id   57ac583a772176ad24738c7d4ad9e578
#
_cell.length_a   1.000
_cell.length_b   1.000
_cell.length_c   1.000
_cell.angle_alpha   90.00
_cell.angle_beta   90.00
_cell.angle_gamma   90.00
#
_symmetry.space_group_name_H-M   'P 1'
#
loop_
_entity.id
_entity.type
_entity.pdbx_description
1 polymer ?
#
loop_
_entity_poly.entity_id
_entity_poly.type
_entity_poly.pdbx_seq_one_letter_code
_entity_poly.pdbx_strand_id
1 'polypeptide(L)'
;DIITSKQAEKLIDANTLLMVVDTQNEYLVLEAKLLKKARQIGVIDHHRKGRNDIKNVSFSFTQTTFSSSVEAVLELASYFDQEIEFSAIEATWMLLGIIVDTNNFVYRTNARTFAVAAMLQYHGADMALVKKYLKEDFYEKKIKNEYLNQMYVYEDIFGVSVSLTNDKIDRAILAKIADDIVMINHIEAGFAVGFIDENTIGISARSLDEINVQIIMENLGGGGHFNNAACQIKDSTLEDVKKRLEETLSNYLKEKESSMKVILTKDVKGRGKKGDVIELAPGFGNHLVRTGMAIMATSENLKKIESNKQAAVIEAEKHLNEMKALKELIEQKEIKIVVKVGKEGKLFGSVSTKQIIDTFEKETSILLDKRKILLEEPINALGTYLIPIQLHKEVVAKIKIFVVEKE
;
A
#
# COMPACT_ATOMS: atom_id res chain seq x y z
N ASP A 1 27.25 -8.26 -9.12
CA ASP A 1 28.39 -8.56 -8.25
C ASP A 1 28.21 -7.91 -6.89
N ILE A 2 28.56 -8.62 -5.83
CA ILE A 2 28.58 -8.06 -4.47
C ILE A 2 29.97 -7.47 -4.25
N ILE A 3 30.02 -6.20 -3.84
CA ILE A 3 31.26 -5.49 -3.58
C ILE A 3 31.34 -5.04 -2.11
N THR A 4 32.53 -4.83 -1.62
CA THR A 4 32.73 -4.32 -0.26
C THR A 4 32.43 -2.82 -0.18
N SER A 5 32.13 -2.33 1.02
CA SER A 5 31.96 -0.90 1.31
C SER A 5 33.15 -0.04 0.79
N LYS A 6 34.38 -0.50 1.01
CA LYS A 6 35.58 0.20 0.49
C LYS A 6 35.67 0.26 -1.03
N GLN A 7 35.22 -0.79 -1.72
CA GLN A 7 35.16 -0.81 -3.18
C GLN A 7 34.05 0.14 -3.67
N ALA A 8 32.88 0.11 -3.05
CA ALA A 8 31.78 1.02 -3.37
C ALA A 8 32.16 2.49 -3.18
N GLU A 9 32.81 2.81 -2.07
CA GLU A 9 33.33 4.17 -1.81
C GLU A 9 34.32 4.70 -2.88
N LYS A 10 35.11 3.81 -3.49
CA LYS A 10 36.00 4.17 -4.58
C LYS A 10 35.29 4.35 -5.93
N LEU A 11 34.18 3.65 -6.15
CA LEU A 11 33.44 3.69 -7.39
C LEU A 11 32.51 4.89 -7.50
N ILE A 12 32.05 5.44 -6.37
CA ILE A 12 31.13 6.57 -6.36
C ILE A 12 31.82 7.84 -6.83
N ASP A 13 31.30 8.42 -7.92
CA ASP A 13 31.71 9.70 -8.48
C ASP A 13 30.50 10.64 -8.70
N ALA A 14 30.73 11.75 -9.40
CA ALA A 14 29.69 12.74 -9.68
C ALA A 14 28.55 12.25 -10.59
N ASN A 15 28.78 11.19 -11.36
CA ASN A 15 27.84 10.61 -12.31
C ASN A 15 27.14 9.35 -11.78
N THR A 16 27.45 8.95 -10.54
CA THR A 16 26.91 7.74 -9.93
C THR A 16 25.51 8.00 -9.37
N LEU A 17 24.54 7.17 -9.79
CA LEU A 17 23.24 7.05 -9.15
C LEU A 17 23.28 5.91 -8.12
N LEU A 18 23.12 6.25 -6.85
CA LEU A 18 22.99 5.25 -5.78
C LEU A 18 21.52 4.85 -5.64
N MET A 19 21.21 3.60 -5.95
CA MET A 19 19.87 3.06 -5.75
C MET A 19 19.78 2.35 -4.41
N VAL A 20 18.86 2.79 -3.56
CA VAL A 20 18.49 2.13 -2.31
C VAL A 20 17.17 1.39 -2.54
N VAL A 21 17.17 0.10 -2.26
CA VAL A 21 15.98 -0.76 -2.45
C VAL A 21 15.60 -1.40 -1.13
N ASP A 22 14.29 -1.61 -0.95
CA ASP A 22 13.68 -2.29 0.20
C ASP A 22 13.80 -1.56 1.55
N THR A 23 14.24 -0.32 1.53
CA THR A 23 14.14 0.60 2.66
C THR A 23 14.19 2.04 2.20
N GLN A 24 13.47 2.89 2.90
CA GLN A 24 13.61 4.35 2.79
C GLN A 24 14.14 4.97 4.08
N ASN A 25 14.41 4.15 5.11
CA ASN A 25 14.94 4.59 6.40
C ASN A 25 16.47 4.59 6.37
N GLU A 26 17.09 5.76 6.62
CA GLU A 26 18.56 5.93 6.58
C GLU A 26 19.32 5.01 7.56
N TYR A 27 18.71 4.64 8.69
CA TYR A 27 19.32 3.76 9.68
C TYR A 27 19.27 2.28 9.32
N LEU A 28 18.47 1.89 8.32
CA LEU A 28 18.39 0.52 7.84
C LEU A 28 19.25 0.26 6.61
N VAL A 29 19.86 1.31 6.04
CA VAL A 29 20.80 1.17 4.93
C VAL A 29 22.07 0.48 5.41
N LEU A 30 22.47 -0.61 4.75
CA LEU A 30 23.64 -1.40 5.14
C LEU A 30 24.92 -0.58 5.26
N GLU A 31 25.12 0.41 4.37
CA GLU A 31 26.28 1.30 4.37
C GLU A 31 25.85 2.76 4.23
N ALA A 32 25.43 3.33 5.35
CA ALA A 32 24.90 4.70 5.40
C ALA A 32 25.90 5.78 4.95
N LYS A 33 27.22 5.49 4.97
CA LYS A 33 28.25 6.43 4.49
C LYS A 33 28.11 6.72 3.00
N LEU A 34 27.61 5.77 2.21
CA LEU A 34 27.39 5.94 0.77
C LEU A 34 26.33 6.99 0.49
N LEU A 35 25.31 7.13 1.35
CA LEU A 35 24.27 8.17 1.23
C LEU A 35 24.85 9.59 1.26
N LYS A 36 25.90 9.80 2.06
CA LYS A 36 26.58 11.11 2.16
C LYS A 36 27.51 11.39 0.99
N LYS A 37 28.00 10.34 0.34
CA LYS A 37 28.95 10.44 -0.76
C LYS A 37 28.30 10.56 -2.13
N ALA A 38 27.15 9.89 -2.32
CA ALA A 38 26.41 9.93 -3.58
C ALA A 38 25.73 11.29 -3.78
N ARG A 39 25.86 11.85 -4.98
CA ARG A 39 25.14 13.08 -5.38
C ARG A 39 23.71 12.82 -5.81
N GLN A 40 23.47 11.65 -6.39
CA GLN A 40 22.15 11.23 -6.86
C GLN A 40 21.74 9.96 -6.13
N ILE A 41 20.60 10.00 -5.49
CA ILE A 41 20.03 8.88 -4.73
C ILE A 41 18.64 8.58 -5.25
N GLY A 42 18.41 7.33 -5.68
CA GLY A 42 17.09 6.79 -5.98
C GLY A 42 16.65 5.85 -4.86
N VAL A 43 15.36 5.85 -4.54
CA VAL A 43 14.78 4.95 -3.53
C VAL A 43 13.59 4.20 -4.14
N ILE A 44 13.60 2.87 -4.03
CA ILE A 44 12.48 2.00 -4.39
C ILE A 44 12.12 1.18 -3.16
N ASP A 45 10.90 1.35 -2.64
CA ASP A 45 10.46 0.70 -1.41
C ASP A 45 8.95 0.49 -1.38
N HIS A 46 8.47 -0.41 -0.54
CA HIS A 46 7.05 -0.68 -0.30
C HIS A 46 6.62 -0.45 1.15
N HIS A 47 7.53 -0.03 2.01
CA HIS A 47 7.24 0.27 3.40
C HIS A 47 6.56 1.63 3.58
N ARG A 48 5.88 1.82 4.70
CA ARG A 48 5.29 3.12 5.06
C ARG A 48 6.38 4.14 5.36
N LYS A 49 6.14 5.37 4.98
CA LYS A 49 7.02 6.51 5.32
C LYS A 49 7.14 6.67 6.83
N GLY A 50 8.36 6.93 7.28
CA GLY A 50 8.73 7.12 8.67
C GLY A 50 9.34 8.49 8.96
N ARG A 51 9.80 8.66 10.19
CA ARG A 51 10.46 9.93 10.60
C ARG A 51 11.91 10.04 10.12
N ASN A 52 12.54 8.91 9.85
CA ASN A 52 13.96 8.80 9.50
C ASN A 52 14.16 8.45 8.02
N ASP A 53 13.28 8.93 7.17
CA ASP A 53 13.39 8.69 5.74
C ASP A 53 14.64 9.39 5.16
N ILE A 54 15.25 8.74 4.18
CA ILE A 54 16.43 9.26 3.45
C ILE A 54 16.05 10.60 2.82
N LYS A 55 16.86 11.61 3.11
CA LYS A 55 16.65 12.98 2.63
C LYS A 55 17.42 13.24 1.32
N ASN A 56 17.00 14.27 0.60
CA ASN A 56 17.65 14.72 -0.64
C ASN A 56 17.73 13.64 -1.72
N VAL A 57 16.69 12.83 -1.84
CA VAL A 57 16.57 11.85 -2.91
C VAL A 57 16.22 12.53 -4.24
N SER A 58 16.92 12.10 -5.30
CA SER A 58 16.66 12.58 -6.67
C SER A 58 15.44 11.91 -7.30
N PHE A 59 15.14 10.68 -6.86
CA PHE A 59 14.05 9.86 -7.34
C PHE A 59 13.53 8.98 -6.22
N SER A 60 12.20 8.86 -6.10
CA SER A 60 11.56 7.97 -5.12
C SER A 60 10.36 7.28 -5.76
N PHE A 61 10.36 5.96 -5.71
CA PHE A 61 9.23 5.13 -6.11
C PHE A 61 8.83 4.24 -4.94
N THR A 62 7.97 4.78 -4.08
CA THR A 62 7.56 4.15 -2.82
C THR A 62 6.04 4.08 -2.73
N GLN A 63 5.48 2.87 -2.68
CA GLN A 63 4.05 2.64 -2.57
C GLN A 63 3.76 1.44 -1.68
N THR A 64 2.96 1.64 -0.65
CA THR A 64 2.57 0.59 0.31
C THR A 64 1.61 -0.47 -0.26
N THR A 65 1.12 -0.26 -1.48
CA THR A 65 0.25 -1.21 -2.19
C THR A 65 0.99 -2.35 -2.85
N PHE A 66 2.31 -2.24 -3.01
CA PHE A 66 3.15 -3.33 -3.50
C PHE A 66 3.34 -4.39 -2.41
N SER A 67 3.33 -5.66 -2.82
CA SER A 67 3.58 -6.79 -1.92
C SER A 67 5.03 -6.84 -1.44
N SER A 68 5.95 -6.37 -2.28
CA SER A 68 7.40 -6.42 -2.08
C SER A 68 8.09 -5.35 -2.91
N SER A 69 9.35 -5.06 -2.58
CA SER A 69 10.19 -4.19 -3.41
C SER A 69 10.50 -4.79 -4.77
N VAL A 70 10.50 -6.12 -4.90
CA VAL A 70 10.61 -6.80 -6.20
C VAL A 70 9.45 -6.42 -7.12
N GLU A 71 8.22 -6.44 -6.62
CA GLU A 71 7.04 -6.03 -7.38
C GLU A 71 7.16 -4.57 -7.83
N ALA A 72 7.62 -3.67 -6.95
CA ALA A 72 7.86 -2.27 -7.26
C ALA A 72 8.92 -2.07 -8.36
N VAL A 73 10.04 -2.80 -8.27
CA VAL A 73 11.13 -2.75 -9.28
C VAL A 73 10.63 -3.25 -10.65
N LEU A 74 9.91 -4.35 -10.68
CA LEU A 74 9.40 -4.92 -11.95
C LEU A 74 8.30 -4.05 -12.55
N GLU A 75 7.46 -3.42 -11.75
CA GLU A 75 6.51 -2.42 -12.22
C GLU A 75 7.26 -1.24 -12.87
N LEU A 76 8.24 -0.68 -12.20
CA LEU A 76 9.05 0.41 -12.75
C LEU A 76 9.78 -0.01 -14.02
N ALA A 77 10.33 -1.21 -14.05
CA ALA A 77 11.04 -1.76 -15.21
C ALA A 77 10.15 -1.87 -16.45
N SER A 78 8.85 -2.10 -16.28
CA SER A 78 7.89 -2.20 -17.39
C SER A 78 7.71 -0.89 -18.18
N TYR A 79 8.15 0.25 -17.64
CA TYR A 79 8.10 1.55 -18.31
C TYR A 79 9.36 1.90 -19.12
N PHE A 80 10.36 1.05 -19.13
CA PHE A 80 11.54 1.25 -19.98
C PHE A 80 11.25 0.80 -21.42
N ASP A 81 11.76 1.54 -22.37
CA ASP A 81 11.58 1.24 -23.83
C ASP A 81 12.29 -0.05 -24.27
N GLN A 82 13.26 -0.51 -23.50
CA GLN A 82 13.99 -1.75 -23.75
C GLN A 82 13.43 -2.88 -22.91
N GLU A 83 13.19 -4.02 -23.54
CA GLU A 83 12.84 -5.24 -22.82
C GLU A 83 13.98 -5.63 -21.89
N ILE A 84 13.68 -5.76 -20.60
CA ILE A 84 14.67 -6.15 -19.60
C ILE A 84 14.68 -7.68 -19.54
N GLU A 85 15.79 -8.25 -19.97
CA GLU A 85 16.04 -9.67 -19.84
C GLU A 85 16.72 -9.98 -18.52
N PHE A 86 16.31 -11.05 -17.89
CA PHE A 86 16.96 -11.60 -16.69
C PHE A 86 17.00 -13.13 -16.75
N SER A 87 18.03 -13.70 -16.16
CA SER A 87 18.25 -15.14 -16.14
C SER A 87 17.25 -15.88 -15.23
N ALA A 88 17.14 -17.19 -15.43
CA ALA A 88 16.30 -18.06 -14.59
C ALA A 88 16.68 -17.96 -13.10
N ILE A 89 17.96 -17.79 -12.76
CA ILE A 89 18.40 -17.65 -11.38
C ILE A 89 17.99 -16.29 -10.79
N GLU A 90 18.07 -15.20 -11.54
CA GLU A 90 17.61 -13.88 -11.12
C GLU A 90 16.09 -13.89 -10.95
N ALA A 91 15.33 -14.50 -11.86
CA ALA A 91 13.90 -14.70 -11.71
C ALA A 91 13.54 -15.50 -10.46
N THR A 92 14.33 -16.53 -10.13
CA THR A 92 14.15 -17.35 -8.94
C THR A 92 14.38 -16.52 -7.66
N TRP A 93 15.42 -15.69 -7.61
CA TRP A 93 15.69 -14.83 -6.45
C TRP A 93 14.63 -13.73 -6.28
N MET A 94 14.15 -13.15 -7.38
CA MET A 94 13.04 -12.19 -7.33
C MET A 94 11.75 -12.85 -6.81
N LEU A 95 11.43 -14.04 -7.28
CA LEU A 95 10.29 -14.81 -6.76
C LEU A 95 10.44 -15.17 -5.28
N LEU A 96 11.66 -15.53 -4.85
CA LEU A 96 11.97 -15.76 -3.44
C LEU A 96 11.69 -14.50 -2.59
N GLY A 97 12.10 -13.31 -3.07
CA GLY A 97 11.81 -12.05 -2.38
C GLY A 97 10.31 -11.81 -2.19
N ILE A 98 9.49 -12.03 -3.23
CA ILE A 98 8.03 -11.93 -3.12
C ILE A 98 7.47 -12.93 -2.10
N ILE A 99 7.93 -14.17 -2.14
CA ILE A 99 7.46 -15.24 -1.23
C ILE A 99 7.79 -14.91 0.24
N VAL A 100 8.98 -14.37 0.50
CA VAL A 100 9.40 -13.96 1.85
C VAL A 100 8.55 -12.81 2.36
N ASP A 101 8.41 -11.73 1.58
CA ASP A 101 7.67 -10.54 1.99
C ASP A 101 6.17 -10.77 2.17
N THR A 102 5.61 -11.70 1.41
CA THR A 102 4.18 -12.04 1.46
C THR A 102 3.87 -13.20 2.39
N ASN A 103 4.88 -13.82 3.00
CA ASN A 103 4.75 -15.08 3.73
C ASN A 103 3.96 -16.13 2.91
N ASN A 104 4.52 -16.54 1.79
CA ASN A 104 3.89 -17.50 0.85
C ASN A 104 2.53 -17.00 0.29
N PHE A 105 2.46 -15.75 -0.13
CA PHE A 105 1.24 -15.12 -0.67
C PHE A 105 0.07 -15.02 0.32
N VAL A 106 0.36 -14.99 1.63
CA VAL A 106 -0.66 -14.80 2.69
C VAL A 106 -0.92 -13.31 2.92
N TYR A 107 0.15 -12.50 3.04
CA TYR A 107 0.03 -11.08 3.37
C TYR A 107 0.26 -10.18 2.15
N ARG A 108 -0.43 -9.03 2.14
CA ARG A 108 -0.26 -7.96 1.12
C ARG A 108 -0.28 -8.44 -0.33
N THR A 109 -0.93 -9.57 -0.59
CA THR A 109 -1.01 -10.19 -1.91
C THR A 109 -2.27 -9.76 -2.64
N ASN A 110 -2.14 -9.41 -3.90
CA ASN A 110 -3.24 -9.04 -4.79
C ASN A 110 -3.04 -9.63 -6.19
N ALA A 111 -3.95 -9.34 -7.11
CA ALA A 111 -3.89 -9.87 -8.49
C ALA A 111 -2.57 -9.53 -9.20
N ARG A 112 -2.02 -8.33 -8.96
CA ARG A 112 -0.74 -7.92 -9.55
C ARG A 112 0.43 -8.73 -9.00
N THR A 113 0.44 -9.07 -7.72
CA THR A 113 1.46 -9.93 -7.11
C THR A 113 1.52 -11.29 -7.81
N PHE A 114 0.36 -11.91 -8.07
CA PHE A 114 0.28 -13.16 -8.82
C PHE A 114 0.70 -13.01 -10.28
N ALA A 115 0.34 -11.90 -10.93
CA ALA A 115 0.76 -11.62 -12.31
C ALA A 115 2.28 -11.49 -12.42
N VAL A 116 2.93 -10.81 -11.48
CA VAL A 116 4.39 -10.70 -11.42
C VAL A 116 5.03 -12.06 -11.13
N ALA A 117 4.49 -12.86 -10.21
CA ALA A 117 4.97 -14.20 -9.93
C ALA A 117 4.86 -15.12 -11.17
N ALA A 118 3.75 -15.03 -11.91
CA ALA A 118 3.57 -15.77 -13.17
C ALA A 118 4.59 -15.35 -14.23
N MET A 119 4.88 -14.05 -14.36
CA MET A 119 5.90 -13.54 -15.26
C MET A 119 7.29 -14.07 -14.90
N LEU A 120 7.65 -14.06 -13.60
CA LEU A 120 8.92 -14.63 -13.14
C LEU A 120 9.02 -16.12 -13.42
N GLN A 121 7.93 -16.85 -13.25
CA GLN A 121 7.86 -18.28 -13.61
C GLN A 121 8.05 -18.48 -15.10
N TYR A 122 7.48 -17.64 -15.96
CA TYR A 122 7.69 -17.66 -17.40
C TYR A 122 9.16 -17.44 -17.78
N HIS A 123 9.88 -16.60 -17.05
CA HIS A 123 11.33 -16.37 -17.22
C HIS A 123 12.20 -17.47 -16.56
N GLY A 124 11.60 -18.55 -16.11
CA GLY A 124 12.33 -19.73 -15.62
C GLY A 124 12.60 -19.76 -14.13
N ALA A 125 11.86 -18.98 -13.31
CA ALA A 125 11.96 -19.10 -11.86
C ALA A 125 11.67 -20.52 -11.40
N ASP A 126 12.52 -21.06 -10.53
CA ASP A 126 12.46 -22.44 -10.03
C ASP A 126 11.95 -22.48 -8.58
N MET A 127 10.71 -22.96 -8.40
CA MET A 127 10.08 -23.10 -7.08
C MET A 127 10.76 -24.15 -6.20
N ALA A 128 11.36 -25.19 -6.77
CA ALA A 128 12.13 -26.18 -6.00
C ALA A 128 13.39 -25.55 -5.41
N LEU A 129 14.03 -24.68 -6.17
CA LEU A 129 15.19 -23.92 -5.73
C LEU A 129 14.79 -22.87 -4.66
N VAL A 130 13.66 -22.18 -4.82
CA VAL A 130 13.10 -21.29 -3.78
C VAL A 130 12.92 -22.04 -2.46
N LYS A 131 12.27 -23.20 -2.50
CA LYS A 131 12.11 -24.05 -1.30
C LYS A 131 13.45 -24.49 -0.70
N LYS A 132 14.44 -24.75 -1.53
CA LYS A 132 15.79 -25.10 -1.07
C LYS A 132 16.45 -23.96 -0.29
N TYR A 133 16.29 -22.70 -0.75
CA TYR A 133 16.79 -21.53 -0.04
C TYR A 133 16.02 -21.23 1.26
N LEU A 134 14.76 -21.62 1.34
CA LEU A 134 13.89 -21.44 2.51
C LEU A 134 13.95 -22.60 3.51
N LYS A 135 14.88 -23.56 3.33
CA LYS A 135 15.07 -24.62 4.32
C LYS A 135 15.47 -24.02 5.66
N GLU A 136 14.81 -24.50 6.69
CA GLU A 136 15.14 -24.13 8.06
C GLU A 136 16.39 -24.87 8.55
N ASP A 137 17.14 -24.26 9.45
CA ASP A 137 18.21 -24.91 10.18
C ASP A 137 17.66 -26.03 11.09
N PHE A 138 18.42 -27.10 11.23
CA PHE A 138 17.98 -28.26 12.02
C PHE A 138 17.73 -27.90 13.49
N TYR A 139 18.62 -27.11 14.09
CA TYR A 139 18.52 -26.71 15.50
C TYR A 139 17.37 -25.72 15.69
N GLU A 140 17.19 -24.79 14.78
CA GLU A 140 16.05 -23.88 14.77
C GLU A 140 14.73 -24.69 14.73
N LYS A 141 14.63 -25.66 13.84
CA LYS A 141 13.45 -26.54 13.74
C LYS A 141 13.20 -27.32 15.02
N LYS A 142 14.25 -27.81 15.67
CA LYS A 142 14.15 -28.51 16.96
C LYS A 142 13.61 -27.61 18.06
N ILE A 143 14.14 -26.40 18.19
CA ILE A 143 13.67 -25.39 19.17
C ILE A 143 12.19 -25.06 18.92
N LYS A 144 11.81 -24.80 17.68
CA LYS A 144 10.40 -24.54 17.31
C LYS A 144 9.49 -25.70 17.73
N ASN A 145 9.88 -26.92 17.47
CA ASN A 145 9.11 -28.11 17.86
C ASN A 145 8.99 -28.25 19.38
N GLU A 146 10.02 -27.94 20.16
CA GLU A 146 9.97 -27.91 21.62
C GLU A 146 8.93 -26.91 22.13
N TYR A 147 8.91 -25.72 21.59
CA TYR A 147 7.90 -24.70 21.92
C TYR A 147 6.48 -25.14 21.51
N LEU A 148 6.29 -25.72 20.35
CA LEU A 148 4.98 -26.22 19.93
C LEU A 148 4.48 -27.38 20.80
N ASN A 149 5.37 -28.26 21.24
CA ASN A 149 5.01 -29.37 22.14
C ASN A 149 4.53 -28.92 23.53
N GLN A 150 5.02 -27.79 24.00
CA GLN A 150 4.63 -27.24 25.33
C GLN A 150 3.56 -26.16 25.24
N MET A 151 3.09 -25.84 24.02
CA MET A 151 2.03 -24.87 23.78
C MET A 151 0.73 -25.32 24.48
N TYR A 152 0.01 -24.36 25.00
CA TYR A 152 -1.34 -24.55 25.51
C TYR A 152 -2.29 -23.49 24.92
N VAL A 153 -3.58 -23.79 24.96
CA VAL A 153 -4.62 -22.87 24.51
C VAL A 153 -5.20 -22.16 25.74
N TYR A 154 -5.22 -20.83 25.68
CA TYR A 154 -5.75 -19.97 26.71
C TYR A 154 -7.01 -19.25 26.19
N GLU A 155 -8.07 -19.17 27.01
CA GLU A 155 -9.38 -18.57 26.65
C GLU A 155 -9.90 -19.07 25.27
N ASP A 156 -9.69 -20.36 24.96
CA ASP A 156 -10.12 -21.09 23.76
C ASP A 156 -9.58 -20.60 22.42
N ILE A 157 -8.95 -19.42 22.36
CA ILE A 157 -8.51 -18.77 21.10
C ILE A 157 -7.05 -18.33 21.08
N PHE A 158 -6.39 -18.30 22.22
CA PHE A 158 -4.98 -17.88 22.30
C PHE A 158 -4.06 -19.08 22.40
N GLY A 159 -3.16 -19.24 21.45
CA GLY A 159 -2.07 -20.19 21.56
C GLY A 159 -0.89 -19.57 22.31
N VAL A 160 -0.50 -20.12 23.42
CA VAL A 160 0.60 -19.60 24.24
C VAL A 160 1.66 -20.66 24.42
N SER A 161 2.91 -20.32 24.12
CA SER A 161 4.06 -21.18 24.41
C SER A 161 5.10 -20.39 25.19
N VAL A 162 5.44 -20.92 26.38
CA VAL A 162 6.44 -20.32 27.27
C VAL A 162 7.59 -21.28 27.39
N SER A 163 8.83 -20.83 27.27
CA SER A 163 10.01 -21.67 27.48
C SER A 163 9.98 -22.37 28.83
N LEU A 164 10.40 -23.64 28.86
CA LEU A 164 10.58 -24.41 30.10
C LEU A 164 11.97 -24.22 30.70
N THR A 165 12.89 -23.60 29.97
CA THR A 165 14.26 -23.34 30.40
C THR A 165 14.60 -21.87 30.34
N ASN A 166 15.69 -21.49 31.00
CA ASN A 166 16.23 -20.13 30.90
C ASN A 166 17.22 -19.96 29.75
N ASP A 167 17.28 -20.92 28.85
CA ASP A 167 18.13 -20.83 27.66
C ASP A 167 17.71 -19.66 26.78
N LYS A 168 18.71 -19.00 26.23
CA LYS A 168 18.47 -17.85 25.32
C LYS A 168 17.96 -18.33 23.97
N ILE A 169 16.99 -17.62 23.46
CA ILE A 169 16.45 -17.82 22.11
C ILE A 169 16.62 -16.54 21.28
N ASP A 170 16.96 -16.71 20.01
CA ASP A 170 16.98 -15.60 19.07
C ASP A 170 15.58 -15.03 18.87
N ARG A 171 15.48 -13.68 18.81
CA ARG A 171 14.20 -12.96 18.63
C ARG A 171 13.49 -13.37 17.32
N ALA A 172 14.26 -13.63 16.26
CA ALA A 172 13.70 -14.05 14.98
C ALA A 172 13.09 -15.46 15.07
N ILE A 173 13.72 -16.36 15.84
CA ILE A 173 13.18 -17.71 16.09
C ILE A 173 11.91 -17.61 16.94
N LEU A 174 11.92 -16.77 17.97
CA LEU A 174 10.74 -16.55 18.82
C LEU A 174 9.55 -16.00 17.98
N ALA A 175 9.82 -15.10 17.04
CA ALA A 175 8.83 -14.58 16.11
C ALA A 175 8.25 -15.68 15.21
N LYS A 176 9.10 -16.54 14.64
CA LYS A 176 8.67 -17.69 13.81
C LYS A 176 7.83 -18.71 14.58
N ILE A 177 8.11 -18.91 15.88
CA ILE A 177 7.28 -19.75 16.74
C ILE A 177 5.87 -19.17 16.86
N ALA A 178 5.74 -17.86 17.08
CA ALA A 178 4.43 -17.22 17.14
C ALA A 178 3.68 -17.29 15.79
N ASP A 179 4.40 -17.20 14.66
CA ASP A 179 3.85 -17.39 13.32
C ASP A 179 3.34 -18.85 13.15
N ASP A 180 4.06 -19.84 13.60
CA ASP A 180 3.63 -21.25 13.54
C ASP A 180 2.40 -21.51 14.44
N ILE A 181 2.35 -20.92 15.63
CA ILE A 181 1.24 -21.08 16.58
C ILE A 181 -0.06 -20.51 15.99
N VAL A 182 -0.03 -19.33 15.40
CA VAL A 182 -1.25 -18.70 14.86
C VAL A 182 -1.83 -19.46 13.66
N MET A 183 -1.05 -20.31 13.03
CA MET A 183 -1.51 -21.16 11.92
C MET A 183 -2.23 -22.42 12.38
N ILE A 184 -2.34 -22.66 13.68
CA ILE A 184 -3.07 -23.81 14.24
C ILE A 184 -4.57 -23.49 14.24
N ASN A 185 -5.37 -24.46 13.81
CA ASN A 185 -6.81 -24.28 13.75
C ASN A 185 -7.41 -23.87 15.11
N HIS A 186 -8.37 -22.96 15.10
CA HIS A 186 -9.02 -22.32 16.26
C HIS A 186 -8.14 -21.33 17.06
N ILE A 187 -6.90 -21.13 16.68
CA ILE A 187 -6.05 -20.11 17.31
C ILE A 187 -6.20 -18.79 16.54
N GLU A 188 -6.67 -17.76 17.23
CA GLU A 188 -6.83 -16.40 16.68
C GLU A 188 -5.57 -15.54 16.85
N ALA A 189 -4.81 -15.80 17.92
CA ALA A 189 -3.50 -15.18 18.13
C ALA A 189 -2.53 -16.14 18.83
N GLY A 190 -1.26 -16.08 18.39
CA GLY A 190 -0.15 -16.88 18.90
C GLY A 190 0.86 -16.05 19.65
N PHE A 191 1.30 -16.56 20.80
CA PHE A 191 2.27 -15.91 21.69
C PHE A 191 3.41 -16.89 22.03
N ALA A 192 4.64 -16.45 21.78
CA ALA A 192 5.85 -17.19 22.15
C ALA A 192 6.67 -16.37 23.15
N VAL A 193 7.06 -16.99 24.25
CA VAL A 193 7.74 -16.36 25.38
C VAL A 193 9.04 -17.08 25.72
N GLY A 194 10.17 -16.34 25.80
CA GLY A 194 11.47 -16.93 26.15
C GLY A 194 12.52 -15.85 26.46
N PHE A 195 13.62 -16.27 27.08
CA PHE A 195 14.76 -15.40 27.33
C PHE A 195 15.47 -15.00 26.04
N ILE A 196 15.56 -13.73 25.74
CA ILE A 196 16.32 -13.19 24.59
C ILE A 196 17.71 -12.72 24.97
N ASP A 197 17.95 -12.44 26.22
CA ASP A 197 19.25 -12.26 26.86
C ASP A 197 19.19 -12.68 28.35
N GLU A 198 20.26 -12.43 29.11
CA GLU A 198 20.40 -12.92 30.50
C GLU A 198 19.30 -12.42 31.43
N ASN A 199 18.81 -11.20 31.22
CA ASN A 199 17.89 -10.51 32.10
C ASN A 199 16.60 -10.05 31.40
N THR A 200 16.41 -10.42 30.14
CA THR A 200 15.27 -9.94 29.34
C THR A 200 14.48 -11.10 28.74
N ILE A 201 13.20 -11.14 29.03
CA ILE A 201 12.25 -12.07 28.45
C ILE A 201 11.55 -11.35 27.29
N GLY A 202 11.59 -11.97 26.09
CA GLY A 202 10.87 -11.53 24.92
C GLY A 202 9.52 -12.22 24.80
N ILE A 203 8.53 -11.49 24.34
CA ILE A 203 7.25 -12.02 23.88
C ILE A 203 7.11 -11.64 22.40
N SER A 204 6.89 -12.62 21.54
CA SER A 204 6.44 -12.40 20.17
C SER A 204 4.97 -12.73 20.04
N ALA A 205 4.21 -11.87 19.40
CA ALA A 205 2.77 -12.01 19.23
C ALA A 205 2.38 -11.90 17.75
N ARG A 206 1.52 -12.79 17.30
CA ARG A 206 0.98 -12.83 15.93
C ARG A 206 -0.52 -13.04 15.94
N SER A 207 -1.21 -12.43 14.98
CA SER A 207 -2.62 -12.71 14.68
C SER A 207 -2.85 -12.66 13.17
N LEU A 208 -3.95 -13.24 12.70
CA LEU A 208 -4.30 -13.19 11.28
C LEU A 208 -5.29 -12.08 10.98
N ASP A 209 -6.29 -11.85 11.83
CA ASP A 209 -7.37 -10.92 11.50
C ASP A 209 -7.97 -10.20 12.71
N GLU A 210 -8.74 -10.88 13.55
CA GLU A 210 -9.63 -10.23 14.52
C GLU A 210 -8.97 -9.73 15.82
N ILE A 211 -7.80 -10.24 16.17
CA ILE A 211 -7.11 -9.90 17.41
C ILE A 211 -6.05 -8.85 17.14
N ASN A 212 -6.14 -7.72 17.84
CA ASN A 212 -5.12 -6.68 17.78
C ASN A 212 -4.00 -6.96 18.79
N VAL A 213 -2.96 -7.66 18.33
CA VAL A 213 -1.80 -7.99 19.20
C VAL A 213 -0.96 -6.78 19.57
N GLN A 214 -1.06 -5.67 18.81
CA GLN A 214 -0.39 -4.41 19.16
C GLN A 214 -0.87 -3.89 20.51
N ILE A 215 -2.19 -3.78 20.71
CA ILE A 215 -2.78 -3.31 21.99
C ILE A 215 -2.37 -4.24 23.13
N ILE A 216 -2.39 -5.55 22.91
CA ILE A 216 -2.00 -6.53 23.94
C ILE A 216 -0.53 -6.31 24.35
N MET A 217 0.38 -6.14 23.38
CA MET A 217 1.80 -5.92 23.67
C MET A 217 2.07 -4.53 24.27
N GLU A 218 1.36 -3.49 23.85
CA GLU A 218 1.45 -2.14 24.44
C GLU A 218 1.08 -2.15 25.93
N ASN A 219 0.07 -2.91 26.33
CA ASN A 219 -0.32 -3.08 27.73
C ASN A 219 0.77 -3.79 28.57
N LEU A 220 1.70 -4.49 27.92
CA LEU A 220 2.88 -5.10 28.56
C LEU A 220 4.15 -4.24 28.42
N GLY A 221 4.04 -3.03 27.85
CA GLY A 221 5.16 -2.12 27.63
C GLY A 221 5.92 -2.37 26.32
N GLY A 222 5.35 -3.12 25.38
CA GLY A 222 5.87 -3.38 24.05
C GLY A 222 5.22 -2.53 22.97
N GLY A 223 5.11 -3.07 21.76
CA GLY A 223 4.48 -2.42 20.61
C GLY A 223 4.59 -3.22 19.34
N GLY A 224 4.17 -2.62 18.24
CA GLY A 224 4.20 -3.27 16.92
C GLY A 224 3.08 -2.78 16.03
N HIS A 225 2.51 -3.71 15.28
CA HIS A 225 1.37 -3.50 14.39
C HIS A 225 0.22 -4.42 14.77
N PHE A 226 -0.93 -4.21 14.19
CA PHE A 226 -2.16 -4.97 14.49
C PHE A 226 -1.93 -6.49 14.53
N ASN A 227 -1.27 -7.07 13.53
CA ASN A 227 -1.06 -8.52 13.39
C ASN A 227 0.31 -9.01 13.84
N ASN A 228 1.22 -8.13 14.19
CA ASN A 228 2.62 -8.43 14.47
C ASN A 228 3.16 -7.47 15.53
N ALA A 229 3.34 -7.95 16.74
CA ALA A 229 3.83 -7.14 17.85
C ALA A 229 4.77 -7.93 18.75
N ALA A 230 5.51 -7.22 19.60
CA ALA A 230 6.44 -7.81 20.54
C ALA A 230 6.56 -6.99 21.82
N CYS A 231 7.02 -7.62 22.86
CA CYS A 231 7.33 -6.99 24.14
C CYS A 231 8.63 -7.54 24.73
N GLN A 232 9.31 -6.73 25.51
CA GLN A 232 10.51 -7.12 26.24
C GLN A 232 10.34 -6.73 27.71
N ILE A 233 10.47 -7.71 28.59
CA ILE A 233 10.30 -7.54 30.02
C ILE A 233 11.64 -7.87 30.71
N LYS A 234 12.19 -6.91 31.42
CA LYS A 234 13.45 -7.04 32.13
C LYS A 234 13.23 -7.48 33.56
N ASP A 235 14.25 -8.14 34.12
CA ASP A 235 14.34 -8.48 35.57
C ASP A 235 13.09 -9.22 36.10
N SER A 236 12.59 -10.20 35.29
CA SER A 236 11.41 -10.98 35.62
C SER A 236 11.64 -12.48 35.44
N THR A 237 10.70 -13.29 35.90
CA THR A 237 10.71 -14.74 35.69
C THR A 237 9.72 -15.13 34.58
N LEU A 238 9.94 -16.30 33.98
CA LEU A 238 9.01 -16.82 32.95
C LEU A 238 7.60 -17.01 33.53
N GLU A 239 7.48 -17.43 34.77
CA GLU A 239 6.17 -17.61 35.46
C GLU A 239 5.44 -16.28 35.64
N ASP A 240 6.14 -15.23 36.10
CA ASP A 240 5.55 -13.89 36.23
C ASP A 240 5.12 -13.30 34.89
N VAL A 241 5.94 -13.48 33.87
CA VAL A 241 5.62 -13.00 32.51
C VAL A 241 4.42 -13.76 31.94
N LYS A 242 4.37 -15.08 32.11
CA LYS A 242 3.21 -15.91 31.75
C LYS A 242 1.94 -15.40 32.39
N LYS A 243 1.94 -15.19 33.69
CA LYS A 243 0.78 -14.71 34.46
C LYS A 243 0.33 -13.32 33.97
N ARG A 244 1.26 -12.39 33.79
CA ARG A 244 0.97 -11.05 33.27
C ARG A 244 0.38 -11.10 31.86
N LEU A 245 0.89 -11.98 31.02
CA LEU A 245 0.35 -12.19 29.68
C LEU A 245 -1.09 -12.71 29.74
N GLU A 246 -1.36 -13.76 30.53
CA GLU A 246 -2.69 -14.32 30.70
C GLU A 246 -3.69 -13.31 31.24
N GLU A 247 -3.32 -12.53 32.25
CA GLU A 247 -4.15 -11.44 32.81
C GLU A 247 -4.45 -10.38 31.72
N THR A 248 -3.46 -10.02 30.92
CA THR A 248 -3.62 -9.05 29.80
C THR A 248 -4.55 -9.60 28.73
N LEU A 249 -4.45 -10.88 28.36
CA LEU A 249 -5.32 -11.54 27.40
C LEU A 249 -6.77 -11.59 27.88
N SER A 250 -7.00 -11.98 29.14
CA SER A 250 -8.35 -11.98 29.74
C SER A 250 -8.97 -10.58 29.79
N ASN A 251 -8.17 -9.57 30.14
CA ASN A 251 -8.66 -8.18 30.14
C ASN A 251 -8.97 -7.67 28.73
N TYR A 252 -8.15 -8.00 27.74
CA TYR A 252 -8.40 -7.67 26.35
C TYR A 252 -9.75 -8.23 25.86
N LEU A 253 -10.07 -9.49 26.18
CA LEU A 253 -11.35 -10.09 25.81
C LEU A 253 -12.53 -9.41 26.50
N LYS A 254 -12.43 -9.12 27.79
CA LYS A 254 -13.48 -8.39 28.52
C LYS A 254 -13.73 -7.01 27.92
N GLU A 255 -12.67 -6.29 27.54
CA GLU A 255 -12.79 -5.00 26.88
C GLU A 255 -13.41 -5.14 25.47
N LYS A 256 -13.03 -6.18 24.73
CA LYS A 256 -13.60 -6.48 23.41
C LYS A 256 -15.08 -6.84 23.48
N GLU A 257 -15.49 -7.67 24.44
CA GLU A 257 -16.89 -8.01 24.70
C GLU A 257 -17.72 -6.81 25.12
N SER A 258 -17.12 -5.88 25.86
CA SER A 258 -17.77 -4.64 26.27
C SER A 258 -17.69 -3.52 25.23
N SER A 259 -16.97 -3.71 24.12
CA SER A 259 -16.86 -2.71 23.06
C SER A 259 -18.11 -2.71 22.17
N MET A 260 -18.44 -1.53 21.63
CA MET A 260 -19.52 -1.41 20.65
C MET A 260 -18.96 -0.93 19.31
N LYS A 261 -19.40 -1.56 18.21
CA LYS A 261 -19.11 -1.11 16.86
C LYS A 261 -20.13 -0.07 16.41
N VAL A 262 -19.64 1.05 15.93
CA VAL A 262 -20.47 2.14 15.41
C VAL A 262 -19.97 2.56 14.03
N ILE A 263 -20.88 3.08 13.23
CA ILE A 263 -20.61 3.66 11.93
C ILE A 263 -20.66 5.17 12.07
N LEU A 264 -19.61 5.87 11.70
CA LEU A 264 -19.57 7.33 11.75
C LEU A 264 -20.48 7.95 10.68
N THR A 265 -21.38 8.84 11.10
CA THR A 265 -22.25 9.62 10.20
C THR A 265 -21.61 10.95 9.82
N LYS A 266 -20.58 11.38 10.56
CA LYS A 266 -19.78 12.59 10.36
C LYS A 266 -18.32 12.30 10.67
N ASP A 267 -17.43 13.16 10.19
CA ASP A 267 -16.00 13.08 10.56
C ASP A 267 -15.83 13.37 12.06
N VAL A 268 -15.09 12.49 12.73
CA VAL A 268 -14.75 12.62 14.16
C VAL A 268 -13.23 12.77 14.27
N LYS A 269 -12.78 13.96 14.69
CA LYS A 269 -11.36 14.30 14.79
C LYS A 269 -10.60 13.29 15.65
N GLY A 270 -9.54 12.70 15.09
CA GLY A 270 -8.69 11.72 15.77
C GLY A 270 -9.31 10.30 15.88
N ARG A 271 -10.46 10.04 15.23
CA ARG A 271 -11.15 8.73 15.30
C ARG A 271 -11.50 8.15 13.93
N GLY A 272 -11.92 8.97 12.96
CA GLY A 272 -12.27 8.48 11.63
C GLY A 272 -13.13 9.46 10.85
N LYS A 273 -13.44 9.10 9.60
CA LYS A 273 -14.27 9.87 8.67
C LYS A 273 -15.69 9.32 8.59
N LYS A 274 -16.59 10.11 8.03
CA LYS A 274 -17.96 9.65 7.71
C LYS A 274 -17.94 8.35 6.91
N GLY A 275 -18.66 7.35 7.39
CA GLY A 275 -18.78 6.03 6.76
C GLY A 275 -17.78 4.99 7.31
N ASP A 276 -16.85 5.39 8.18
CA ASP A 276 -15.94 4.45 8.84
C ASP A 276 -16.68 3.65 9.90
N VAL A 277 -16.38 2.36 9.96
CA VAL A 277 -16.81 1.47 11.04
C VAL A 277 -15.70 1.44 12.08
N ILE A 278 -15.99 1.91 13.28
CA ILE A 278 -15.02 1.97 14.37
C ILE A 278 -15.55 1.26 15.61
N GLU A 279 -14.61 0.72 16.37
CA GLU A 279 -14.90 0.06 17.65
C GLU A 279 -14.54 0.99 18.80
N LEU A 280 -15.46 1.16 19.74
CA LEU A 280 -15.35 2.14 20.82
C LEU A 280 -15.82 1.54 22.14
N ALA A 281 -15.29 2.06 23.23
CA ALA A 281 -15.86 1.80 24.56
C ALA A 281 -17.34 2.24 24.58
N PRO A 282 -18.23 1.47 25.21
CA PRO A 282 -19.69 1.68 25.17
C PRO A 282 -20.12 3.09 25.57
N GLY A 283 -19.46 3.68 26.57
CA GLY A 283 -19.77 5.04 27.03
C GLY A 283 -19.59 6.09 25.93
N PHE A 284 -18.47 6.04 25.21
CA PHE A 284 -18.18 6.97 24.13
C PHE A 284 -18.98 6.64 22.86
N GLY A 285 -19.13 5.35 22.52
CA GLY A 285 -19.94 4.90 21.42
C GLY A 285 -21.40 5.35 21.57
N ASN A 286 -22.01 5.16 22.73
CA ASN A 286 -23.36 5.62 23.03
C ASN A 286 -23.49 7.16 22.98
N HIS A 287 -22.44 7.90 23.39
CA HIS A 287 -22.41 9.36 23.26
C HIS A 287 -22.47 9.77 21.79
N LEU A 288 -21.66 9.16 20.91
CA LEU A 288 -21.66 9.47 19.47
C LEU A 288 -23.01 9.12 18.82
N VAL A 289 -23.62 8.00 19.20
CA VAL A 289 -24.95 7.61 18.68
C VAL A 289 -26.02 8.61 19.14
N ARG A 290 -26.03 8.97 20.41
CA ARG A 290 -26.99 9.93 20.96
C ARG A 290 -26.85 11.33 20.34
N THR A 291 -25.63 11.75 20.01
CA THR A 291 -25.36 13.06 19.37
C THR A 291 -25.54 13.02 17.85
N GLY A 292 -25.92 11.88 17.26
CA GLY A 292 -26.11 11.72 15.83
C GLY A 292 -24.80 11.77 15.03
N MET A 293 -23.65 11.56 15.70
CA MET A 293 -22.34 11.50 15.06
C MET A 293 -21.97 10.09 14.61
N ALA A 294 -22.69 9.08 15.08
CA ALA A 294 -22.56 7.70 14.68
C ALA A 294 -23.92 6.97 14.76
N ILE A 295 -24.00 5.81 14.12
CA ILE A 295 -25.10 4.85 14.28
C ILE A 295 -24.54 3.49 14.67
N MET A 296 -25.36 2.63 15.27
CA MET A 296 -24.96 1.27 15.61
C MET A 296 -24.57 0.48 14.34
N ALA A 297 -23.46 -0.25 14.38
CA ALA A 297 -23.03 -1.13 13.30
C ALA A 297 -23.81 -2.45 13.30
N THR A 298 -25.14 -2.35 13.12
CA THR A 298 -25.99 -3.53 12.94
C THR A 298 -25.76 -4.16 11.57
N SER A 299 -26.06 -5.45 11.43
CA SER A 299 -25.97 -6.15 10.14
C SER A 299 -26.74 -5.44 9.02
N GLU A 300 -27.87 -4.81 9.36
CA GLU A 300 -28.67 -4.03 8.41
C GLU A 300 -27.97 -2.74 7.98
N ASN A 301 -27.40 -1.99 8.93
CA ASN A 301 -26.70 -0.75 8.65
C ASN A 301 -25.38 -1.00 7.88
N LEU A 302 -24.66 -2.07 8.18
CA LEU A 302 -23.47 -2.49 7.44
C LEU A 302 -23.81 -2.85 5.99
N LYS A 303 -24.85 -3.65 5.75
CA LYS A 303 -25.31 -3.99 4.40
C LYS A 303 -25.73 -2.74 3.62
N LYS A 304 -26.38 -1.78 4.27
CA LYS A 304 -26.82 -0.53 3.66
C LYS A 304 -25.64 0.35 3.21
N ILE A 305 -24.58 0.40 4.01
CA ILE A 305 -23.35 1.12 3.65
C ILE A 305 -22.63 0.43 2.51
N GLU A 306 -22.49 -0.88 2.56
CA GLU A 306 -21.85 -1.65 1.49
C GLU A 306 -22.61 -1.47 0.16
N SER A 307 -23.92 -1.60 0.19
CA SER A 307 -24.78 -1.36 -0.97
C SER A 307 -24.63 0.08 -1.51
N ASN A 308 -24.56 1.09 -0.65
CA ASN A 308 -24.36 2.48 -1.06
C ASN A 308 -22.96 2.71 -1.66
N LYS A 309 -21.92 2.09 -1.10
CA LYS A 309 -20.56 2.14 -1.65
C LYS A 309 -20.51 1.51 -3.04
N GLN A 310 -21.10 0.33 -3.20
CA GLN A 310 -21.18 -0.36 -4.49
C GLN A 310 -21.97 0.45 -5.52
N ALA A 311 -23.10 1.03 -5.14
CA ALA A 311 -23.89 1.89 -6.01
C ALA A 311 -23.09 3.13 -6.47
N ALA A 312 -22.35 3.77 -5.56
CA ALA A 312 -21.50 4.92 -5.89
C ALA A 312 -20.37 4.55 -6.85
N VAL A 313 -19.75 3.38 -6.70
CA VAL A 313 -18.71 2.87 -7.61
C VAL A 313 -19.31 2.63 -9.01
N ILE A 314 -20.46 1.94 -9.09
CA ILE A 314 -21.14 1.67 -10.35
C ILE A 314 -21.53 2.97 -11.06
N GLU A 315 -22.04 3.95 -10.33
CA GLU A 315 -22.42 5.25 -10.88
C GLU A 315 -21.19 6.03 -11.39
N ALA A 316 -20.07 6.00 -10.65
CA ALA A 316 -18.81 6.60 -11.07
C ALA A 316 -18.25 5.94 -12.34
N GLU A 317 -18.26 4.62 -12.42
CA GLU A 317 -17.85 3.87 -13.63
C GLU A 317 -18.76 4.17 -14.82
N LYS A 318 -20.07 4.20 -14.61
CA LYS A 318 -21.06 4.57 -15.64
C LYS A 318 -20.75 5.97 -16.17
N HIS A 319 -20.57 6.94 -15.29
CA HIS A 319 -20.26 8.31 -15.68
C HIS A 319 -18.92 8.40 -16.44
N LEU A 320 -17.89 7.66 -16.00
CA LEU A 320 -16.62 7.59 -16.72
C LEU A 320 -16.79 7.03 -18.15
N ASN A 321 -17.56 5.96 -18.30
CA ASN A 321 -17.84 5.36 -19.58
C ASN A 321 -18.68 6.27 -20.49
N GLU A 322 -19.64 7.00 -19.96
CA GLU A 322 -20.39 8.04 -20.69
C GLU A 322 -19.46 9.14 -21.20
N MET A 323 -18.48 9.58 -20.40
CA MET A 323 -17.51 10.60 -20.80
C MET A 323 -16.55 10.07 -21.86
N LYS A 324 -16.15 8.78 -21.81
CA LYS A 324 -15.34 8.14 -22.85
C LYS A 324 -16.11 8.05 -24.18
N ALA A 325 -17.37 7.65 -24.15
CA ALA A 325 -18.22 7.62 -25.33
C ALA A 325 -18.43 9.02 -25.91
N LEU A 326 -18.64 10.02 -25.07
CA LEU A 326 -18.75 11.43 -25.50
C LEU A 326 -17.45 11.93 -26.15
N LYS A 327 -16.30 11.54 -25.63
CA LYS A 327 -15.00 11.83 -26.22
C LYS A 327 -14.92 11.31 -27.65
N GLU A 328 -15.28 10.06 -27.89
CA GLU A 328 -15.26 9.46 -29.23
C GLU A 328 -16.20 10.21 -30.20
N LEU A 329 -17.38 10.60 -29.73
CA LEU A 329 -18.33 11.39 -30.51
C LEU A 329 -17.78 12.77 -30.87
N ILE A 330 -17.11 13.46 -29.95
CA ILE A 330 -16.52 14.76 -30.17
C ILE A 330 -15.35 14.67 -31.16
N GLU A 331 -14.46 13.69 -31.00
CA GLU A 331 -13.26 13.52 -31.81
C GLU A 331 -13.55 13.07 -33.26
N GLN A 332 -14.75 12.52 -33.52
CA GLN A 332 -15.24 12.21 -34.84
C GLN A 332 -15.81 13.43 -35.61
N LYS A 333 -16.03 14.55 -34.92
CA LYS A 333 -16.60 15.74 -35.50
C LYS A 333 -15.52 16.78 -35.81
N GLU A 334 -15.74 17.47 -36.93
CA GLU A 334 -14.89 18.57 -37.38
C GLU A 334 -15.79 19.78 -37.62
N ILE A 335 -15.37 20.95 -37.19
CA ILE A 335 -16.12 22.20 -37.41
C ILE A 335 -15.31 23.21 -38.20
N LYS A 336 -16.00 24.08 -38.94
CA LYS A 336 -15.40 25.18 -39.65
C LYS A 336 -15.79 26.51 -39.04
N ILE A 337 -14.80 27.33 -38.71
CA ILE A 337 -15.01 28.68 -38.22
C ILE A 337 -14.57 29.67 -39.31
N VAL A 338 -15.52 30.36 -39.90
CA VAL A 338 -15.27 31.33 -40.96
C VAL A 338 -14.96 32.70 -40.35
N VAL A 339 -13.84 33.27 -40.72
CA VAL A 339 -13.31 34.53 -40.19
C VAL A 339 -12.92 35.50 -41.31
N LYS A 340 -12.88 36.81 -40.98
CA LYS A 340 -12.33 37.81 -41.89
C LYS A 340 -10.83 37.96 -41.64
N VAL A 341 -10.06 38.03 -42.72
CA VAL A 341 -8.60 38.13 -42.70
C VAL A 341 -8.17 39.54 -43.15
N GLY A 342 -7.20 40.10 -42.45
CA GLY A 342 -6.55 41.37 -42.81
C GLY A 342 -5.35 41.15 -43.74
N LYS A 343 -4.70 42.25 -44.11
CA LYS A 343 -3.45 42.20 -44.86
C LYS A 343 -2.41 41.39 -44.07
N GLU A 344 -1.70 40.48 -44.73
CA GLU A 344 -0.70 39.53 -44.15
C GLU A 344 -1.26 38.26 -43.46
N GLY A 345 -2.52 37.87 -43.74
CA GLY A 345 -3.03 36.59 -43.23
C GLY A 345 -3.36 36.53 -41.70
N LYS A 346 -3.32 37.65 -41.00
CA LYS A 346 -3.74 37.76 -39.61
C LYS A 346 -5.24 38.01 -39.47
N LEU A 347 -5.89 37.38 -38.52
CA LEU A 347 -7.33 37.57 -38.30
C LEU A 347 -7.65 39.01 -37.82
N PHE A 348 -8.78 39.51 -38.28
CA PHE A 348 -9.39 40.69 -37.64
C PHE A 348 -10.03 40.28 -36.31
N GLY A 349 -9.24 40.20 -35.24
CA GLY A 349 -9.62 39.69 -33.94
C GLY A 349 -9.14 38.25 -33.71
N SER A 350 -9.65 37.58 -32.68
CA SER A 350 -9.31 36.21 -32.31
C SER A 350 -10.55 35.34 -32.23
N VAL A 351 -10.39 34.04 -32.46
CA VAL A 351 -11.46 33.06 -32.21
C VAL A 351 -11.53 32.76 -30.72
N SER A 352 -12.65 33.09 -30.11
CA SER A 352 -12.87 32.90 -28.66
C SER A 352 -13.40 31.48 -28.35
N THR A 353 -13.19 31.02 -27.12
CA THR A 353 -13.78 29.77 -26.61
C THR A 353 -15.28 29.71 -26.76
N LYS A 354 -15.96 30.86 -26.58
CA LYS A 354 -17.41 30.96 -26.79
C LYS A 354 -17.80 30.67 -28.24
N GLN A 355 -17.10 31.27 -29.19
CA GLN A 355 -17.37 31.09 -30.62
C GLN A 355 -17.11 29.66 -31.07
N ILE A 356 -16.10 29.00 -30.51
CA ILE A 356 -15.80 27.56 -30.78
C ILE A 356 -16.97 26.71 -30.31
N ILE A 357 -17.45 26.92 -29.07
CA ILE A 357 -18.56 26.12 -28.51
C ILE A 357 -19.86 26.39 -29.27
N ASP A 358 -20.22 27.64 -29.46
CA ASP A 358 -21.48 28.00 -30.13
C ASP A 358 -21.52 27.39 -31.53
N THR A 359 -20.38 27.40 -32.26
CA THR A 359 -20.28 26.76 -33.58
C THR A 359 -20.36 25.22 -33.48
N PHE A 360 -19.64 24.64 -32.52
CA PHE A 360 -19.63 23.20 -32.32
C PHE A 360 -21.03 22.68 -31.96
N GLU A 361 -21.71 23.30 -31.02
CA GLU A 361 -23.07 22.95 -30.61
C GLU A 361 -24.07 23.10 -31.78
N LYS A 362 -23.93 24.18 -32.57
CA LYS A 362 -24.79 24.39 -33.74
C LYS A 362 -24.62 23.34 -34.81
N GLU A 363 -23.40 22.91 -35.09
CA GLU A 363 -23.09 21.94 -36.14
C GLU A 363 -23.25 20.48 -35.73
N THR A 364 -23.09 20.18 -34.43
CA THR A 364 -23.08 18.78 -33.94
C THR A 364 -24.25 18.45 -33.03
N SER A 365 -24.96 19.43 -32.51
CA SER A 365 -26.02 19.30 -31.48
C SER A 365 -25.51 18.73 -30.15
N ILE A 366 -24.19 18.74 -29.91
CA ILE A 366 -23.57 18.30 -28.67
C ILE A 366 -23.33 19.54 -27.80
N LEU A 367 -23.96 19.54 -26.60
CA LEU A 367 -23.78 20.61 -25.61
C LEU A 367 -22.47 20.45 -24.85
N LEU A 368 -21.67 21.49 -24.83
CA LEU A 368 -20.37 21.50 -24.14
C LEU A 368 -20.26 22.66 -23.15
N ASP A 369 -19.67 22.40 -22.00
CA ASP A 369 -19.38 23.45 -21.01
C ASP A 369 -18.12 24.22 -21.37
N LYS A 370 -18.27 25.51 -21.67
CA LYS A 370 -17.15 26.44 -22.03
C LYS A 370 -16.02 26.47 -21.01
N ARG A 371 -16.31 26.15 -19.72
CA ARG A 371 -15.32 26.16 -18.65
C ARG A 371 -14.38 24.96 -18.69
N LYS A 372 -14.75 23.95 -19.47
CA LYS A 372 -13.96 22.71 -19.63
C LYS A 372 -13.01 22.75 -20.82
N ILE A 373 -13.04 23.81 -21.63
CA ILE A 373 -12.08 24.01 -22.74
C ILE A 373 -10.74 24.48 -22.16
N LEU A 374 -9.69 23.80 -22.56
CA LEU A 374 -8.32 24.10 -22.19
C LEU A 374 -7.63 24.85 -23.34
N LEU A 375 -8.00 26.10 -23.56
CA LEU A 375 -7.39 26.98 -24.57
C LEU A 375 -6.50 28.00 -23.84
N GLU A 376 -5.19 27.85 -23.97
CA GLU A 376 -4.21 28.72 -23.29
C GLU A 376 -4.11 30.12 -23.96
N GLU A 377 -4.15 30.14 -25.29
CA GLU A 377 -4.07 31.41 -26.05
C GLU A 377 -5.18 31.49 -27.11
N PRO A 378 -5.73 32.67 -27.37
CA PRO A 378 -6.70 32.90 -28.43
C PRO A 378 -6.12 32.58 -29.81
N ILE A 379 -6.93 32.00 -30.70
CA ILE A 379 -6.50 31.67 -32.05
C ILE A 379 -6.50 32.89 -32.92
N ASN A 380 -5.34 33.26 -33.45
CA ASN A 380 -5.11 34.50 -34.19
C ASN A 380 -4.72 34.32 -35.64
N ALA A 381 -4.70 33.09 -36.16
CA ALA A 381 -4.30 32.73 -37.52
C ALA A 381 -5.24 31.69 -38.18
N LEU A 382 -5.25 31.67 -39.49
CA LEU A 382 -5.89 30.61 -40.26
C LEU A 382 -5.16 29.25 -40.01
N GLY A 383 -5.89 28.16 -40.00
CA GLY A 383 -5.27 26.84 -39.82
C GLY A 383 -6.19 25.80 -39.22
N THR A 384 -5.61 24.66 -38.93
CA THR A 384 -6.27 23.54 -38.24
C THR A 384 -5.77 23.45 -36.81
N TYR A 385 -6.71 23.38 -35.90
CA TYR A 385 -6.41 23.36 -34.47
C TYR A 385 -7.10 22.16 -33.80
N LEU A 386 -6.42 21.56 -32.83
CA LEU A 386 -6.97 20.55 -31.93
C LEU A 386 -7.14 21.16 -30.55
N ILE A 387 -8.38 21.42 -30.16
CA ILE A 387 -8.70 22.11 -28.92
C ILE A 387 -9.08 21.08 -27.84
N PRO A 388 -8.28 20.93 -26.79
CA PRO A 388 -8.58 20.00 -25.73
C PRO A 388 -9.73 20.49 -24.85
N ILE A 389 -10.63 19.57 -24.48
CA ILE A 389 -11.73 19.78 -23.55
C ILE A 389 -11.72 18.69 -22.47
N GLN A 390 -11.73 19.11 -21.21
CA GLN A 390 -11.75 18.24 -20.04
C GLN A 390 -13.18 17.75 -19.78
N LEU A 391 -13.49 16.53 -20.17
CA LEU A 391 -14.81 15.95 -19.92
C LEU A 391 -14.92 15.33 -18.53
N HIS A 392 -13.85 14.67 -18.08
CA HIS A 392 -13.71 14.05 -16.77
C HIS A 392 -12.25 14.17 -16.31
N LYS A 393 -11.96 13.94 -15.03
CA LYS A 393 -10.56 13.97 -14.51
C LYS A 393 -9.61 13.08 -15.33
N GLU A 394 -10.12 11.99 -15.86
CA GLU A 394 -9.38 10.99 -16.63
C GLU A 394 -9.67 11.04 -18.13
N VAL A 395 -10.54 11.93 -18.61
CA VAL A 395 -10.97 11.97 -20.01
C VAL A 395 -10.85 13.37 -20.57
N VAL A 396 -9.94 13.54 -21.52
CA VAL A 396 -9.77 14.75 -22.33
C VAL A 396 -10.13 14.40 -23.79
N ALA A 397 -11.05 15.15 -24.36
CA ALA A 397 -11.37 15.07 -25.79
C ALA A 397 -10.69 16.21 -26.56
N LYS A 398 -10.49 16.04 -27.86
CA LYS A 398 -9.93 17.07 -28.73
C LYS A 398 -10.94 17.44 -29.81
N ILE A 399 -11.34 18.70 -29.84
CA ILE A 399 -12.21 19.25 -30.89
C ILE A 399 -11.31 19.69 -32.05
N LYS A 400 -11.55 19.15 -33.25
CA LYS A 400 -10.84 19.56 -34.46
C LYS A 400 -11.58 20.71 -35.14
N ILE A 401 -10.92 21.82 -35.28
CA ILE A 401 -11.48 23.05 -35.89
C ILE A 401 -10.63 23.51 -37.08
N PHE A 402 -11.31 23.96 -38.11
CA PHE A 402 -10.70 24.61 -39.26
C PHE A 402 -11.07 26.08 -39.25
N VAL A 403 -10.08 26.95 -39.05
CA VAL A 403 -10.25 28.39 -39.16
C VAL A 403 -9.94 28.81 -40.59
N VAL A 404 -10.98 29.23 -41.32
CA VAL A 404 -10.90 29.51 -42.75
C VAL A 404 -11.36 30.94 -43.06
N GLU A 405 -10.85 31.51 -44.17
CA GLU A 405 -11.26 32.81 -44.62
C GLU A 405 -12.67 32.78 -45.21
N LYS A 406 -13.40 33.90 -44.98
CA LYS A 406 -14.71 34.09 -45.61
C LYS A 406 -14.50 34.41 -47.09
N GLU A 407 -15.00 33.56 -48.00
CA GLU A 407 -15.10 33.83 -49.44
C GLU A 407 -15.91 35.11 -49.71
#